data_bd1178f3f9305a08a1f3b7d5e6ddc8f5
#
_entry.id   bd1178f3f9305a08a1f3b7d5e6ddc8f5
#
_cell.length_a   1.000
_cell.length_b   1.000
_cell.length_c   1.000
_cell.angle_alpha   90.00
_cell.angle_beta   90.00
_cell.angle_gamma   90.00
#
_symmetry.space_group_name_H-M   'P 1'
#
loop_
_entity.id
_entity.type
_entity.pdbx_description
1 polymer ?
#
loop_
_entity_poly.entity_id
_entity_poly.type
_entity_poly.pdbx_seq_one_letter_code
_entity_poly.pdbx_strand_id
1 'polypeptide(L)'
;MAASAGDRPVVTADGRTLTAPELLGLARSAADRFRDYPAVLYLGTNHLAYPVALFGAAIAGVPFVPMNYRLGEHQLDGLQARHPGALVLKSGDLDGFLETTGAAPRGEEPVTPMDQDAVAVLLYTSGTTSEPKAAVLRHKHLLAYVLNTLEFASADEGAAALVAVPPYHIAGLANLLTNIYTGRRVVYLSAFDPVEWLETVRREAVTHALLVPTMLARIVDVVEGDDARTPTLANLAYGGSRMPQPVLERALKVFSTTGFVNAYGLTETASSVAVLGPGDHRKAMSSDDPAVRARLGSVGRPVPGVEFQIRSEEGEPLGPDEIGLVFVRGDQISGEYSGRSVLDSGGWFPTRDRGRLDAEGYLFIEGRADDTIIRGGENIAPAEIEDVLLTHPAVNEAVVVGVPDEEWGQRIVAFVVHTTGAAVPGEDELKRWVKDRLRSSKTPDSVVTREELPKTDTGKLLRRVLLTELENTHA
;
A
#
# COMPACT_ATOMS: atom_id res chain seq x y z
N MET A 1 -26.13 -5.84 -4.00
CA MET A 1 -25.94 -4.43 -3.61
C MET A 1 -26.87 -3.46 -4.34
N ALA A 2 -26.82 -3.34 -5.69
CA ALA A 2 -27.69 -2.39 -6.40
C ALA A 2 -29.19 -2.60 -6.12
N ALA A 3 -29.65 -3.85 -5.98
CA ALA A 3 -31.04 -4.16 -5.66
C ALA A 3 -31.44 -3.84 -4.20
N SER A 4 -30.48 -3.83 -3.27
CA SER A 4 -30.74 -3.59 -1.83
C SER A 4 -30.38 -2.19 -1.36
N ALA A 5 -29.55 -1.46 -2.11
CA ALA A 5 -29.05 -0.13 -1.73
C ALA A 5 -29.94 1.04 -2.18
N GLY A 6 -30.96 0.79 -3.03
CA GLY A 6 -31.79 1.86 -3.59
C GLY A 6 -30.95 2.94 -4.29
N ASP A 7 -31.34 4.21 -4.15
CA ASP A 7 -30.60 5.36 -4.71
C ASP A 7 -29.41 5.82 -3.83
N ARG A 8 -28.86 4.92 -3.01
CA ARG A 8 -27.73 5.24 -2.12
C ARG A 8 -26.49 5.66 -2.93
N PRO A 9 -25.83 6.79 -2.58
CA PRO A 9 -24.58 7.20 -3.15
C PRO A 9 -23.48 6.15 -2.88
N VAL A 10 -22.73 5.76 -3.91
CA VAL A 10 -21.66 4.76 -3.76
C VAL A 10 -20.27 5.29 -4.12
N VAL A 11 -20.18 6.24 -5.08
CA VAL A 11 -18.89 6.83 -5.48
C VAL A 11 -19.09 8.32 -5.80
N THR A 12 -18.21 9.15 -5.26
CA THR A 12 -18.15 10.60 -5.52
C THR A 12 -16.78 10.98 -6.02
N ALA A 13 -16.67 11.77 -7.08
CA ALA A 13 -15.45 12.40 -7.57
C ALA A 13 -15.79 13.75 -8.20
N ASP A 14 -14.98 14.77 -7.93
CA ASP A 14 -15.10 16.11 -8.52
C ASP A 14 -16.53 16.69 -8.46
N GLY A 15 -17.20 16.52 -7.32
CA GLY A 15 -18.56 16.99 -7.07
C GLY A 15 -19.68 16.19 -7.77
N ARG A 16 -19.37 15.17 -8.55
CA ARG A 16 -20.33 14.25 -9.17
C ARG A 16 -20.44 12.98 -8.34
N THR A 17 -21.64 12.42 -8.25
CA THR A 17 -21.90 11.21 -7.48
C THR A 17 -22.67 10.19 -8.32
N LEU A 18 -22.28 8.93 -8.21
CA LEU A 18 -23.02 7.79 -8.75
C LEU A 18 -23.71 7.04 -7.61
N THR A 19 -24.97 6.69 -7.84
CA THR A 19 -25.70 5.72 -7.02
C THR A 19 -25.36 4.28 -7.42
N ALA A 20 -25.73 3.31 -6.59
CA ALA A 20 -25.47 1.90 -6.89
C ALA A 20 -26.15 1.42 -8.21
N PRO A 21 -27.43 1.78 -8.51
CA PRO A 21 -28.05 1.46 -9.79
C PRO A 21 -27.35 2.15 -10.99
N GLU A 22 -26.93 3.41 -10.86
CA GLU A 22 -26.22 4.13 -11.91
C GLU A 22 -24.86 3.49 -12.20
N LEU A 23 -24.07 3.19 -11.17
CA LEU A 23 -22.79 2.50 -11.32
C LEU A 23 -22.98 1.15 -12.02
N LEU A 24 -23.97 0.34 -11.61
CA LEU A 24 -24.24 -0.94 -12.24
C LEU A 24 -24.69 -0.78 -13.70
N GLY A 25 -25.57 0.18 -13.99
CA GLY A 25 -26.03 0.49 -15.34
C GLY A 25 -24.88 0.88 -16.28
N LEU A 26 -24.01 1.80 -15.82
CA LEU A 26 -22.80 2.19 -16.56
C LEU A 26 -21.84 1.02 -16.74
N ALA A 27 -21.60 0.20 -15.70
CA ALA A 27 -20.73 -0.96 -15.79
C ALA A 27 -21.24 -2.00 -16.80
N ARG A 28 -22.54 -2.27 -16.87
CA ARG A 28 -23.15 -3.16 -17.86
C ARG A 28 -22.97 -2.63 -19.28
N SER A 29 -23.24 -1.34 -19.49
CA SER A 29 -23.06 -0.70 -20.80
C SER A 29 -21.57 -0.69 -21.23
N ALA A 30 -20.66 -0.47 -20.28
CA ALA A 30 -19.22 -0.59 -20.52
C ALA A 30 -18.83 -2.04 -20.88
N ALA A 31 -19.42 -3.04 -20.22
CA ALA A 31 -19.14 -4.44 -20.49
C ALA A 31 -19.47 -4.83 -21.95
N ASP A 32 -20.57 -4.32 -22.50
CA ASP A 32 -20.92 -4.57 -23.90
C ASP A 32 -19.85 -4.06 -24.87
N ARG A 33 -19.21 -2.94 -24.55
CA ARG A 33 -18.09 -2.39 -25.34
C ARG A 33 -16.78 -3.17 -25.14
N PHE A 34 -16.59 -3.79 -23.99
CA PHE A 34 -15.32 -4.42 -23.62
C PHE A 34 -15.17 -5.84 -24.13
N ARG A 35 -16.27 -6.54 -24.44
CA ARG A 35 -16.28 -7.96 -24.85
C ARG A 35 -15.41 -8.28 -26.05
N ASP A 36 -15.21 -7.33 -26.95
CA ASP A 36 -14.42 -7.52 -28.16
C ASP A 36 -12.91 -7.26 -27.95
N TYR A 37 -12.50 -6.91 -26.73
CA TYR A 37 -11.11 -6.59 -26.39
C TYR A 37 -10.50 -7.64 -25.46
N PRO A 38 -9.20 -7.97 -25.64
CA PRO A 38 -8.52 -8.94 -24.78
C PRO A 38 -8.24 -8.43 -23.36
N ALA A 39 -8.27 -7.11 -23.14
CA ALA A 39 -8.10 -6.45 -21.85
C ALA A 39 -8.54 -4.99 -21.92
N VAL A 40 -8.78 -4.38 -20.76
CA VAL A 40 -9.03 -2.94 -20.60
C VAL A 40 -7.89 -2.31 -19.80
N LEU A 41 -7.12 -1.43 -20.44
CA LEU A 41 -6.04 -0.67 -19.82
C LEU A 41 -6.59 0.67 -19.33
N TYR A 42 -6.33 0.98 -18.05
CA TYR A 42 -6.75 2.25 -17.44
C TYR A 42 -5.52 3.12 -17.13
N LEU A 43 -5.36 4.24 -17.84
CA LEU A 43 -4.30 5.23 -17.68
C LEU A 43 -4.91 6.54 -17.17
N GLY A 44 -5.43 6.54 -15.96
CA GLY A 44 -6.08 7.70 -15.36
C GLY A 44 -5.87 7.81 -13.87
N THR A 45 -6.25 8.97 -13.34
CA THR A 45 -6.30 9.26 -11.90
C THR A 45 -7.53 8.61 -11.26
N ASN A 46 -7.73 8.83 -9.96
CA ASN A 46 -8.98 8.52 -9.28
C ASN A 46 -10.12 9.33 -9.91
N HIS A 47 -11.09 8.64 -10.49
CA HIS A 47 -12.18 9.21 -11.28
C HIS A 47 -13.39 8.28 -11.26
N LEU A 48 -14.61 8.81 -11.52
CA LEU A 48 -15.85 7.99 -11.61
C LEU A 48 -15.76 6.88 -12.68
N ALA A 49 -14.94 7.07 -13.72
CA ALA A 49 -14.71 6.06 -14.76
C ALA A 49 -13.99 4.81 -14.24
N TYR A 50 -13.19 4.90 -13.17
CA TYR A 50 -12.43 3.77 -12.64
C TYR A 50 -13.33 2.62 -12.18
N PRO A 51 -14.30 2.81 -11.25
CA PRO A 51 -15.21 1.73 -10.86
C PRO A 51 -16.08 1.25 -12.02
N VAL A 52 -16.50 2.13 -12.93
CA VAL A 52 -17.29 1.74 -14.11
C VAL A 52 -16.47 0.81 -15.01
N ALA A 53 -15.20 1.14 -15.27
CA ALA A 53 -14.32 0.33 -16.11
C ALA A 53 -13.96 -1.00 -15.42
N LEU A 54 -13.64 -0.99 -14.12
CA LEU A 54 -13.33 -2.20 -13.35
C LEU A 54 -14.49 -3.19 -13.35
N PHE A 55 -15.69 -2.74 -12.97
CA PHE A 55 -16.87 -3.63 -12.94
C PHE A 55 -17.35 -3.99 -14.34
N GLY A 56 -17.21 -3.08 -15.30
CA GLY A 56 -17.50 -3.37 -16.71
C GLY A 56 -16.59 -4.47 -17.28
N ALA A 57 -15.30 -4.41 -17.01
CA ALA A 57 -14.34 -5.45 -17.39
C ALA A 57 -14.66 -6.80 -16.72
N ALA A 58 -14.99 -6.78 -15.42
CA ALA A 58 -15.39 -7.96 -14.70
C ALA A 58 -16.68 -8.61 -15.28
N ILE A 59 -17.69 -7.82 -15.62
CA ILE A 59 -18.94 -8.29 -16.25
C ILE A 59 -18.67 -8.83 -17.66
N ALA A 60 -17.76 -8.19 -18.42
CA ALA A 60 -17.36 -8.63 -19.74
C ALA A 60 -16.51 -9.91 -19.73
N GLY A 61 -15.94 -10.28 -18.58
CA GLY A 61 -15.02 -11.41 -18.45
C GLY A 61 -13.61 -11.11 -19.03
N VAL A 62 -13.20 -9.84 -19.07
CA VAL A 62 -11.90 -9.43 -19.59
C VAL A 62 -11.02 -8.84 -18.48
N PRO A 63 -9.69 -9.04 -18.51
CA PRO A 63 -8.78 -8.48 -17.51
C PRO A 63 -8.80 -6.95 -17.49
N PHE A 64 -8.82 -6.38 -16.28
CA PHE A 64 -8.63 -4.96 -16.06
C PHE A 64 -7.16 -4.67 -15.69
N VAL A 65 -6.54 -3.69 -16.32
CA VAL A 65 -5.10 -3.39 -16.16
C VAL A 65 -4.92 -1.91 -15.83
N PRO A 66 -5.01 -1.51 -14.56
CA PRO A 66 -4.70 -0.13 -14.18
C PRO A 66 -3.19 0.09 -14.24
N MET A 67 -2.77 1.05 -15.05
CA MET A 67 -1.37 1.35 -15.33
C MET A 67 -0.93 2.63 -14.63
N ASN A 68 0.33 2.68 -14.21
CA ASN A 68 0.89 3.89 -13.62
C ASN A 68 1.03 4.98 -14.69
N TYR A 69 0.09 5.93 -14.70
CA TYR A 69 0.02 7.05 -15.64
C TYR A 69 1.15 8.07 -15.49
N ARG A 70 1.98 7.95 -14.44
CA ARG A 70 3.13 8.84 -14.18
C ARG A 70 4.43 8.34 -14.80
N LEU A 71 4.43 7.12 -15.36
CA LEU A 71 5.57 6.59 -16.08
C LEU A 71 5.86 7.42 -17.33
N GLY A 72 7.13 7.50 -17.72
CA GLY A 72 7.53 8.12 -18.97
C GLY A 72 6.90 7.42 -20.19
N GLU A 73 6.69 8.15 -21.28
CA GLU A 73 6.01 7.69 -22.50
C GLU A 73 6.59 6.38 -23.02
N HIS A 74 7.91 6.26 -23.12
CA HIS A 74 8.59 5.03 -23.54
C HIS A 74 8.27 3.81 -22.65
N GLN A 75 8.16 4.01 -21.33
CA GLN A 75 7.80 2.93 -20.40
C GLN A 75 6.33 2.52 -20.57
N LEU A 76 5.44 3.50 -20.76
CA LEU A 76 4.02 3.27 -21.01
C LEU A 76 3.82 2.50 -22.32
N ASP A 77 4.51 2.90 -23.40
CA ASP A 77 4.46 2.21 -24.69
C ASP A 77 4.93 0.75 -24.56
N GLY A 78 6.03 0.53 -23.83
CA GLY A 78 6.54 -0.81 -23.56
C GLY A 78 5.56 -1.69 -22.76
N LEU A 79 4.83 -1.11 -21.81
CA LEU A 79 3.80 -1.84 -21.07
C LEU A 79 2.54 -2.10 -21.93
N GLN A 80 2.08 -1.10 -22.69
CA GLN A 80 0.93 -1.25 -23.61
C GLN A 80 1.20 -2.31 -24.68
N ALA A 81 2.42 -2.39 -25.20
CA ALA A 81 2.83 -3.40 -26.17
C ALA A 81 2.70 -4.85 -25.67
N ARG A 82 2.65 -5.06 -24.35
CA ARG A 82 2.40 -6.37 -23.73
C ARG A 82 0.92 -6.79 -23.77
N HIS A 83 0.03 -5.88 -24.16
CA HIS A 83 -1.42 -6.09 -24.26
C HIS A 83 -1.92 -5.73 -25.67
N PRO A 84 -1.49 -6.47 -26.71
CA PRO A 84 -1.86 -6.14 -28.09
C PRO A 84 -3.37 -6.22 -28.27
N GLY A 85 -3.96 -5.18 -28.88
CA GLY A 85 -5.39 -5.10 -29.13
C GLY A 85 -6.25 -4.69 -27.92
N ALA A 86 -5.66 -4.42 -26.78
CA ALA A 86 -6.42 -3.97 -25.60
C ALA A 86 -7.05 -2.58 -25.81
N LEU A 87 -8.21 -2.36 -25.19
CA LEU A 87 -8.81 -1.03 -25.13
C LEU A 87 -8.04 -0.17 -24.11
N VAL A 88 -7.69 1.06 -24.47
CA VAL A 88 -6.98 1.99 -23.61
C VAL A 88 -7.89 3.16 -23.23
N LEU A 89 -8.13 3.35 -21.93
CA LEU A 89 -8.84 4.49 -21.37
C LEU A 89 -7.82 5.47 -20.77
N LYS A 90 -7.63 6.63 -21.38
CA LYS A 90 -6.67 7.67 -20.95
C LYS A 90 -7.37 8.76 -20.15
N SER A 91 -6.63 9.48 -19.29
CA SER A 91 -7.14 10.56 -18.44
C SER A 91 -7.98 11.60 -19.20
N GLY A 92 -7.58 11.98 -20.40
CA GLY A 92 -8.32 12.95 -21.24
C GLY A 92 -9.65 12.44 -21.79
N ASP A 93 -9.88 11.12 -21.78
CA ASP A 93 -11.04 10.48 -22.39
C ASP A 93 -12.09 10.00 -21.36
N LEU A 94 -11.81 10.14 -20.07
CA LEU A 94 -12.61 9.51 -19.00
C LEU A 94 -14.02 10.08 -18.89
N ASP A 95 -14.20 11.39 -19.01
CA ASP A 95 -15.53 12.00 -19.05
C ASP A 95 -16.29 11.60 -20.30
N GLY A 96 -15.66 11.67 -21.47
CA GLY A 96 -16.23 11.21 -22.75
C GLY A 96 -16.58 9.70 -22.72
N PHE A 97 -15.78 8.88 -22.02
CA PHE A 97 -16.11 7.48 -21.80
C PHE A 97 -17.40 7.34 -20.98
N LEU A 98 -17.57 8.09 -19.89
CA LEU A 98 -18.80 8.06 -19.07
C LEU A 98 -20.02 8.52 -19.87
N GLU A 99 -19.89 9.63 -20.62
CA GLU A 99 -20.97 10.19 -21.44
C GLU A 99 -21.42 9.24 -22.56
N THR A 100 -20.45 8.66 -23.27
CA THR A 100 -20.74 7.72 -24.38
C THR A 100 -21.17 6.35 -23.91
N THR A 101 -20.82 5.95 -22.68
CA THR A 101 -21.26 4.70 -22.10
C THR A 101 -22.76 4.76 -21.82
N GLY A 102 -23.28 5.89 -21.31
CA GLY A 102 -24.71 6.04 -20.98
C GLY A 102 -25.18 5.02 -19.93
N ALA A 103 -26.25 5.32 -19.24
CA ALA A 103 -26.91 4.31 -18.42
C ALA A 103 -27.69 3.35 -19.34
N ALA A 104 -27.31 2.08 -19.39
CA ALA A 104 -28.16 1.06 -20.03
C ALA A 104 -29.57 1.07 -19.40
N PRO A 105 -30.62 0.82 -20.18
CA PRO A 105 -31.96 0.63 -19.62
C PRO A 105 -31.90 -0.40 -18.48
N ARG A 106 -32.60 -0.14 -17.40
CA ARG A 106 -32.71 -1.03 -16.24
C ARG A 106 -33.32 -2.39 -16.65
N GLY A 107 -32.53 -3.23 -17.32
CA GLY A 107 -32.92 -4.63 -17.61
C GLY A 107 -32.54 -5.48 -16.40
N GLU A 108 -33.46 -6.25 -15.90
CA GLU A 108 -33.27 -7.27 -14.86
C GLU A 108 -32.53 -8.51 -15.38
N GLU A 109 -31.68 -8.39 -16.36
CA GLU A 109 -30.91 -9.56 -16.80
C GLU A 109 -30.01 -10.04 -15.66
N PRO A 110 -30.11 -11.31 -15.26
CA PRO A 110 -29.25 -11.87 -14.23
C PRO A 110 -27.80 -11.78 -14.70
N VAL A 111 -26.93 -11.31 -13.81
CA VAL A 111 -25.48 -11.34 -14.06
C VAL A 111 -25.08 -12.81 -14.23
N THR A 112 -24.53 -13.18 -15.37
CA THR A 112 -24.00 -14.53 -15.59
C THR A 112 -22.98 -14.85 -14.49
N PRO A 113 -23.02 -16.06 -13.89
CA PRO A 113 -22.02 -16.45 -12.92
C PRO A 113 -20.61 -16.25 -13.49
N MET A 114 -19.79 -15.50 -12.77
CA MET A 114 -18.43 -15.17 -13.16
C MET A 114 -17.54 -16.38 -12.90
N ASP A 115 -16.65 -16.69 -13.84
CA ASP A 115 -15.58 -17.66 -13.62
C ASP A 115 -14.61 -17.09 -12.56
N GLN A 116 -14.59 -17.70 -11.37
CA GLN A 116 -13.74 -17.27 -10.27
C GLN A 116 -12.24 -17.47 -10.55
N ASP A 117 -11.89 -18.37 -11.45
CA ASP A 117 -10.53 -18.63 -11.88
C ASP A 117 -10.07 -17.72 -13.03
N ALA A 118 -10.97 -16.96 -13.64
CA ALA A 118 -10.60 -15.96 -14.63
C ALA A 118 -9.76 -14.82 -14.02
N VAL A 119 -8.88 -14.25 -14.83
CA VAL A 119 -8.06 -13.09 -14.44
C VAL A 119 -8.97 -11.86 -14.31
N ALA A 120 -9.03 -11.31 -13.11
CA ALA A 120 -9.79 -10.09 -12.83
C ALA A 120 -8.95 -8.85 -13.10
N VAL A 121 -7.74 -8.79 -12.53
CA VAL A 121 -6.87 -7.62 -12.59
C VAL A 121 -5.41 -8.04 -12.78
N LEU A 122 -4.69 -7.29 -13.60
CA LEU A 122 -3.24 -7.36 -13.72
C LEU A 122 -2.63 -6.07 -13.15
N LEU A 123 -1.82 -6.19 -12.09
CA LEU A 123 -1.14 -5.05 -11.47
C LEU A 123 0.36 -5.14 -11.71
N TYR A 124 0.92 -4.12 -12.37
CA TYR A 124 2.35 -4.02 -12.57
C TYR A 124 3.05 -3.56 -11.30
N THR A 125 3.97 -4.38 -10.81
CA THR A 125 4.81 -4.05 -9.66
C THR A 125 6.21 -3.69 -10.13
N SER A 126 6.81 -2.67 -9.49
CA SER A 126 8.23 -2.35 -9.65
C SER A 126 9.03 -3.42 -8.92
N GLY A 127 9.39 -4.50 -9.64
CA GLY A 127 10.26 -5.54 -9.10
C GLY A 127 11.68 -5.03 -8.85
N THR A 128 12.46 -5.80 -8.07
CA THR A 128 13.91 -5.60 -7.89
C THR A 128 14.69 -5.82 -9.20
N THR A 129 14.06 -6.38 -10.23
CA THR A 129 14.60 -6.58 -11.59
C THR A 129 14.24 -5.39 -12.49
N SER A 130 15.02 -5.19 -13.58
CA SER A 130 14.87 -4.07 -14.53
C SER A 130 13.50 -3.97 -15.21
N GLU A 131 12.73 -5.05 -15.28
CA GLU A 131 11.42 -5.07 -15.95
C GLU A 131 10.26 -5.21 -14.96
N PRO A 132 9.19 -4.38 -15.10
CA PRO A 132 7.98 -4.52 -14.30
C PRO A 132 7.32 -5.89 -14.52
N LYS A 133 6.93 -6.55 -13.42
CA LYS A 133 6.21 -7.82 -13.46
C LYS A 133 4.73 -7.57 -13.19
N ALA A 134 3.86 -8.25 -13.96
CA ALA A 134 2.43 -8.22 -13.73
C ALA A 134 2.04 -9.28 -12.69
N ALA A 135 1.61 -8.84 -11.52
CA ALA A 135 0.93 -9.71 -10.55
C ALA A 135 -0.48 -10.01 -11.08
N VAL A 136 -0.84 -11.28 -11.09
CA VAL A 136 -2.14 -11.76 -11.59
C VAL A 136 -3.10 -11.94 -10.44
N LEU A 137 -4.17 -11.15 -10.41
CA LEU A 137 -5.25 -11.29 -9.45
C LEU A 137 -6.47 -11.89 -10.13
N ARG A 138 -6.88 -13.07 -9.67
CA ARG A 138 -8.09 -13.74 -10.15
C ARG A 138 -9.29 -13.29 -9.31
N HIS A 139 -10.50 -13.44 -9.84
CA HIS A 139 -11.71 -13.07 -9.11
C HIS A 139 -11.78 -13.74 -7.73
N LYS A 140 -11.41 -15.02 -7.62
CA LYS A 140 -11.39 -15.76 -6.34
C LYS A 140 -10.52 -15.09 -5.28
N HIS A 141 -9.35 -14.55 -5.64
CA HIS A 141 -8.45 -13.90 -4.69
C HIS A 141 -9.04 -12.62 -4.12
N LEU A 142 -9.62 -11.77 -5.00
CA LEU A 142 -10.29 -10.54 -4.59
C LEU A 142 -11.55 -10.80 -3.76
N LEU A 143 -12.33 -11.83 -4.14
CA LEU A 143 -13.50 -12.26 -3.39
C LEU A 143 -13.11 -12.79 -2.01
N ALA A 144 -12.11 -13.68 -1.92
CA ALA A 144 -11.63 -14.21 -0.64
C ALA A 144 -11.20 -13.09 0.30
N TYR A 145 -10.42 -12.11 -0.19
CA TYR A 145 -10.03 -10.95 0.61
C TYR A 145 -11.23 -10.20 1.18
N VAL A 146 -12.21 -9.86 0.34
CA VAL A 146 -13.38 -9.07 0.76
C VAL A 146 -14.28 -9.86 1.71
N LEU A 147 -14.60 -11.12 1.35
CA LEU A 147 -15.56 -11.94 2.09
C LEU A 147 -15.04 -12.42 3.44
N ASN A 148 -13.72 -12.68 3.54
CA ASN A 148 -13.12 -13.15 4.80
C ASN A 148 -12.88 -12.03 5.81
N THR A 149 -12.79 -10.77 5.34
CA THR A 149 -12.40 -9.65 6.21
C THR A 149 -13.53 -8.71 6.59
N LEU A 150 -14.68 -8.77 5.89
CA LEU A 150 -15.74 -7.77 6.02
C LEU A 150 -17.13 -8.40 6.01
N GLU A 151 -18.06 -7.73 6.65
CA GLU A 151 -19.50 -8.04 6.57
C GLU A 151 -20.18 -7.21 5.48
N PHE A 152 -21.06 -7.86 4.72
CA PHE A 152 -21.82 -7.19 3.67
C PHE A 152 -22.77 -6.12 4.23
N ALA A 153 -22.76 -4.93 3.62
CA ALA A 153 -23.62 -3.80 3.98
C ALA A 153 -23.57 -3.42 5.48
N SER A 154 -22.40 -3.64 6.14
CA SER A 154 -22.21 -3.40 7.58
C SER A 154 -21.97 -1.94 7.94
N ALA A 155 -21.75 -1.06 6.97
CA ALA A 155 -21.46 0.34 7.23
C ALA A 155 -22.74 1.13 7.56
N ASP A 156 -22.58 2.07 8.50
CA ASP A 156 -23.65 3.03 8.83
C ASP A 156 -24.10 3.82 7.61
N GLU A 157 -25.36 4.27 7.63
CA GLU A 157 -25.88 5.17 6.62
C GLU A 157 -25.11 6.50 6.65
N GLY A 158 -24.64 6.94 5.49
CA GLY A 158 -23.80 8.15 5.37
C GLY A 158 -22.31 7.91 5.59
N ALA A 159 -21.87 6.70 5.96
CA ALA A 159 -20.46 6.41 6.06
C ALA A 159 -19.74 6.60 4.71
N ALA A 160 -18.59 7.28 4.75
CA ALA A 160 -17.81 7.60 3.56
C ALA A 160 -16.32 7.27 3.77
N ALA A 161 -15.67 6.82 2.70
CA ALA A 161 -14.24 6.52 2.68
C ALA A 161 -13.52 7.39 1.67
N LEU A 162 -12.48 8.12 2.10
CA LEU A 162 -11.64 8.94 1.22
C LEU A 162 -10.51 8.11 0.63
N VAL A 163 -10.42 8.08 -0.70
CA VAL A 163 -9.39 7.39 -1.46
C VAL A 163 -8.53 8.41 -2.19
N ALA A 164 -7.30 8.59 -1.70
CA ALA A 164 -6.28 9.45 -2.30
C ALA A 164 -5.12 8.65 -2.90
N VAL A 165 -5.04 7.34 -2.61
CA VAL A 165 -4.01 6.46 -3.20
C VAL A 165 -4.29 6.22 -4.68
N PRO A 166 -3.24 6.15 -5.53
CA PRO A 166 -3.44 5.99 -6.97
C PRO A 166 -4.14 4.67 -7.35
N PRO A 167 -4.97 4.67 -8.41
CA PRO A 167 -5.80 3.53 -8.79
C PRO A 167 -5.02 2.34 -9.34
N TYR A 168 -3.76 2.52 -9.73
CA TYR A 168 -2.87 1.46 -10.23
C TYR A 168 -2.15 0.68 -9.12
N HIS A 169 -2.39 1.02 -7.84
CA HIS A 169 -1.93 0.24 -6.70
C HIS A 169 -3.02 -0.65 -6.14
N ILE A 170 -2.62 -1.81 -5.59
CA ILE A 170 -3.56 -2.74 -4.93
C ILE A 170 -4.37 -2.06 -3.84
N ALA A 171 -3.79 -1.08 -3.13
CA ALA A 171 -4.50 -0.33 -2.09
C ALA A 171 -5.70 0.46 -2.64
N GLY A 172 -5.61 1.05 -3.84
CA GLY A 172 -6.72 1.75 -4.50
C GLY A 172 -7.84 0.80 -4.90
N LEU A 173 -7.48 -0.32 -5.53
CA LEU A 173 -8.41 -1.38 -5.91
C LEU A 173 -9.13 -1.96 -4.68
N ALA A 174 -8.38 -2.41 -3.69
CA ALA A 174 -8.91 -3.02 -2.48
C ALA A 174 -9.82 -2.05 -1.71
N ASN A 175 -9.44 -0.78 -1.62
CA ASN A 175 -10.25 0.25 -0.96
C ASN A 175 -11.60 0.43 -1.66
N LEU A 176 -11.63 0.47 -2.99
CA LEU A 176 -12.89 0.51 -3.74
C LEU A 176 -13.77 -0.70 -3.42
N LEU A 177 -13.23 -1.92 -3.57
CA LEU A 177 -13.99 -3.15 -3.40
C LEU A 177 -14.54 -3.29 -1.97
N THR A 178 -13.71 -3.04 -0.96
CA THR A 178 -14.09 -3.18 0.45
C THR A 178 -15.15 -2.16 0.87
N ASN A 179 -15.04 -0.91 0.44
CA ASN A 179 -16.00 0.12 0.80
C ASN A 179 -17.33 -0.04 0.07
N ILE A 180 -17.31 -0.40 -1.21
CA ILE A 180 -18.57 -0.73 -1.93
C ILE A 180 -19.24 -1.94 -1.27
N TYR A 181 -18.51 -3.00 -0.93
CA TYR A 181 -19.06 -4.21 -0.31
C TYR A 181 -19.71 -3.93 1.05
N THR A 182 -19.08 -3.11 1.87
CA THR A 182 -19.63 -2.71 3.19
C THR A 182 -20.73 -1.65 3.08
N GLY A 183 -20.94 -1.05 1.91
CA GLY A 183 -21.93 0.00 1.69
C GLY A 183 -21.46 1.41 2.04
N ARG A 184 -20.16 1.66 2.20
CA ARG A 184 -19.61 3.02 2.34
C ARG A 184 -19.52 3.71 0.99
N ARG A 185 -19.84 4.99 0.98
CA ARG A 185 -19.61 5.84 -0.18
C ARG A 185 -18.09 6.08 -0.34
N VAL A 186 -17.55 5.78 -1.52
CA VAL A 186 -16.16 6.09 -1.86
C VAL A 186 -16.09 7.55 -2.35
N VAL A 187 -15.22 8.34 -1.75
CA VAL A 187 -14.91 9.71 -2.18
C VAL A 187 -13.51 9.70 -2.77
N TYR A 188 -13.38 10.03 -4.04
CA TYR A 188 -12.09 10.11 -4.70
C TYR A 188 -11.49 11.51 -4.60
N LEU A 189 -10.20 11.55 -4.31
CA LEU A 189 -9.33 12.70 -4.50
C LEU A 189 -8.42 12.38 -5.69
N SER A 190 -8.52 13.16 -6.76
CA SER A 190 -7.81 12.92 -8.03
C SER A 190 -6.30 13.03 -7.88
N ALA A 191 -5.84 13.97 -7.03
CA ALA A 191 -4.44 14.15 -6.65
C ALA A 191 -4.34 14.40 -5.14
N PHE A 192 -3.31 13.86 -4.49
CA PHE A 192 -3.10 14.07 -3.07
C PHE A 192 -2.46 15.45 -2.82
N ASP A 193 -3.17 16.28 -2.07
CA ASP A 193 -2.67 17.46 -1.38
C ASP A 193 -3.11 17.41 0.09
N PRO A 194 -2.24 17.69 1.08
CA PRO A 194 -2.59 17.52 2.50
C PRO A 194 -3.67 18.47 2.99
N VAL A 195 -3.74 19.69 2.47
CA VAL A 195 -4.77 20.68 2.85
C VAL A 195 -6.11 20.29 2.23
N GLU A 196 -6.13 19.98 0.93
CA GLU A 196 -7.34 19.52 0.23
C GLU A 196 -7.87 18.22 0.83
N TRP A 197 -6.98 17.30 1.28
CA TRP A 197 -7.39 16.09 1.95
C TRP A 197 -8.16 16.40 3.25
N LEU A 198 -7.64 17.30 4.10
CA LEU A 198 -8.31 17.72 5.34
C LEU A 198 -9.65 18.42 5.07
N GLU A 199 -9.69 19.29 4.05
CA GLU A 199 -10.92 19.97 3.64
C GLU A 199 -11.96 18.98 3.10
N THR A 200 -11.54 18.01 2.30
CA THR A 200 -12.41 16.94 1.77
C THR A 200 -12.95 16.05 2.88
N VAL A 201 -12.12 15.67 3.87
CA VAL A 201 -12.59 14.92 5.05
C VAL A 201 -13.74 15.66 5.75
N ARG A 202 -13.62 16.97 5.93
CA ARG A 202 -14.65 17.82 6.57
C ARG A 202 -15.88 18.00 5.69
N ARG A 203 -15.68 18.39 4.42
CA ARG A 203 -16.75 18.68 3.45
C ARG A 203 -17.61 17.46 3.16
N GLU A 204 -16.99 16.31 2.98
CA GLU A 204 -17.67 15.06 2.61
C GLU A 204 -18.07 14.20 3.82
N ALA A 205 -17.86 14.69 5.05
CA ALA A 205 -18.10 13.96 6.29
C ALA A 205 -17.46 12.56 6.30
N VAL A 206 -16.21 12.47 5.85
CA VAL A 206 -15.49 11.20 5.71
C VAL A 206 -15.33 10.51 7.05
N THR A 207 -15.65 9.22 7.10
CA THR A 207 -15.54 8.39 8.30
C THR A 207 -14.34 7.46 8.27
N HIS A 208 -13.84 7.12 7.09
CA HIS A 208 -12.72 6.19 6.88
C HIS A 208 -11.74 6.75 5.85
N ALA A 209 -10.46 6.56 6.06
CA ALA A 209 -9.44 6.91 5.07
C ALA A 209 -8.30 5.89 5.09
N LEU A 210 -7.61 5.77 3.96
CA LEU A 210 -6.35 5.02 3.84
C LEU A 210 -5.27 5.97 3.32
N LEU A 211 -4.12 5.97 3.99
CA LEU A 211 -2.95 6.77 3.64
C LEU A 211 -1.70 5.91 3.59
N VAL A 212 -0.72 6.33 2.80
CA VAL A 212 0.64 5.84 2.95
C VAL A 212 1.40 6.73 3.95
N PRO A 213 2.48 6.25 4.60
CA PRO A 213 3.20 6.99 5.63
C PRO A 213 3.62 8.40 5.23
N THR A 214 4.07 8.60 3.99
CA THR A 214 4.46 9.91 3.47
C THR A 214 3.28 10.89 3.32
N MET A 215 2.10 10.40 2.98
CA MET A 215 0.89 11.23 2.96
C MET A 215 0.51 11.64 4.37
N LEU A 216 0.55 10.70 5.33
CA LEU A 216 0.24 11.00 6.72
C LEU A 216 1.23 12.01 7.32
N ALA A 217 2.54 11.85 7.05
CA ALA A 217 3.56 12.81 7.46
C ALA A 217 3.22 14.23 6.97
N ARG A 218 2.95 14.39 5.67
CA ARG A 218 2.58 15.69 5.10
C ARG A 218 1.29 16.28 5.67
N ILE A 219 0.31 15.43 6.04
CA ILE A 219 -0.92 15.90 6.69
C ILE A 219 -0.62 16.43 8.09
N VAL A 220 0.14 15.69 8.91
CA VAL A 220 0.44 16.14 10.28
C VAL A 220 1.34 17.37 10.30
N ASP A 221 2.15 17.58 9.26
CA ASP A 221 3.01 18.77 9.12
C ASP A 221 2.21 20.06 8.86
N VAL A 222 1.08 19.98 8.15
CA VAL A 222 0.22 21.16 7.87
C VAL A 222 -0.84 21.40 8.95
N VAL A 223 -1.00 20.49 9.93
CA VAL A 223 -1.93 20.71 11.04
C VAL A 223 -1.31 21.62 12.07
N GLU A 224 -1.92 22.78 12.26
CA GLU A 224 -1.57 23.71 13.34
C GLU A 224 -2.10 23.20 14.69
N GLY A 225 -1.22 23.09 15.68
CA GLY A 225 -1.59 22.60 17.01
C GLY A 225 -1.75 21.08 17.08
N ASP A 226 -2.66 20.61 17.93
CA ASP A 226 -2.81 19.18 18.28
C ASP A 226 -4.18 18.60 17.89
N ASP A 227 -4.94 19.25 17.01
CA ASP A 227 -6.26 18.80 16.57
C ASP A 227 -6.47 19.08 15.06
N ALA A 228 -6.65 18.00 14.30
CA ALA A 228 -6.94 18.07 12.86
C ALA A 228 -8.37 18.55 12.54
N ARG A 229 -9.26 18.66 13.55
CA ARG A 229 -10.66 19.07 13.39
C ARG A 229 -11.41 18.22 12.37
N THR A 230 -11.29 16.90 12.49
CA THR A 230 -11.96 15.92 11.64
C THR A 230 -12.91 15.04 12.45
N PRO A 231 -14.00 15.59 13.02
CA PRO A 231 -14.84 14.91 14.02
C PRO A 231 -15.55 13.65 13.48
N THR A 232 -15.73 13.56 12.16
CA THR A 232 -16.38 12.41 11.51
C THR A 232 -15.41 11.25 11.21
N LEU A 233 -14.09 11.51 11.21
CA LEU A 233 -13.09 10.51 10.84
C LEU A 233 -12.94 9.47 11.95
N ALA A 234 -13.68 8.38 11.83
CA ALA A 234 -13.70 7.30 12.82
C ALA A 234 -12.47 6.39 12.71
N ASN A 235 -12.00 6.09 11.49
CA ASN A 235 -10.87 5.21 11.25
C ASN A 235 -9.92 5.75 10.18
N LEU A 236 -8.62 5.65 10.46
CA LEU A 236 -7.53 6.00 9.55
C LEU A 236 -6.59 4.80 9.41
N ALA A 237 -6.66 4.15 8.26
CA ALA A 237 -5.74 3.09 7.91
C ALA A 237 -4.44 3.67 7.32
N TYR A 238 -3.33 3.02 7.62
CA TYR A 238 -2.05 3.33 6.99
C TYR A 238 -1.31 2.03 6.62
N GLY A 239 -0.47 2.09 5.59
CA GLY A 239 0.27 0.91 5.13
C GLY A 239 1.04 1.17 3.83
N GLY A 240 1.50 0.07 3.19
CA GLY A 240 2.26 0.14 1.94
C GLY A 240 3.77 0.37 2.10
N SER A 241 4.20 0.93 3.22
CA SER A 241 5.61 1.03 3.66
C SER A 241 5.68 1.15 5.17
N ARG A 242 6.89 1.09 5.72
CA ARG A 242 7.10 1.25 7.15
C ARG A 242 6.69 2.66 7.61
N MET A 243 5.96 2.73 8.73
CA MET A 243 5.55 3.98 9.36
C MET A 243 6.66 4.44 10.32
N PRO A 244 7.26 5.62 10.11
CA PRO A 244 8.19 6.19 11.08
C PRO A 244 7.49 6.46 12.42
N GLN A 245 8.09 6.03 13.51
CA GLN A 245 7.48 6.16 14.84
C GLN A 245 7.13 7.61 15.21
N PRO A 246 7.98 8.63 14.96
CA PRO A 246 7.62 10.02 15.26
C PRO A 246 6.39 10.52 14.50
N VAL A 247 6.21 10.08 13.25
CA VAL A 247 5.03 10.42 12.44
C VAL A 247 3.78 9.78 13.02
N LEU A 248 3.86 8.51 13.44
CA LEU A 248 2.74 7.81 14.07
C LEU A 248 2.34 8.47 15.40
N GLU A 249 3.30 8.78 16.26
CA GLU A 249 3.03 9.42 17.55
C GLU A 249 2.40 10.82 17.37
N ARG A 250 2.88 11.61 16.40
CA ARG A 250 2.30 12.90 16.06
C ARG A 250 0.87 12.72 15.53
N ALA A 251 0.65 11.76 14.63
CA ALA A 251 -0.66 11.47 14.07
C ALA A 251 -1.68 11.03 15.13
N LEU A 252 -1.27 10.14 16.05
CA LEU A 252 -2.11 9.68 17.17
C LEU A 252 -2.53 10.85 18.10
N LYS A 253 -1.68 11.87 18.23
CA LYS A 253 -1.99 13.08 19.00
C LYS A 253 -2.96 13.99 18.24
N VAL A 254 -2.68 14.25 16.96
CA VAL A 254 -3.46 15.16 16.10
C VAL A 254 -4.85 14.62 15.78
N PHE A 255 -4.98 13.29 15.65
CA PHE A 255 -6.25 12.60 15.40
C PHE A 255 -6.69 11.79 16.62
N SER A 256 -6.75 12.43 17.78
CA SER A 256 -6.94 11.78 19.09
C SER A 256 -8.21 10.94 19.24
N THR A 257 -9.26 11.23 18.45
CA THR A 257 -10.54 10.50 18.47
C THR A 257 -10.63 9.43 17.38
N THR A 258 -9.66 9.38 16.46
CA THR A 258 -9.64 8.47 15.31
C THR A 258 -9.00 7.14 15.68
N GLY A 259 -9.59 6.04 15.26
CA GLY A 259 -9.01 4.71 15.37
C GLY A 259 -7.96 4.48 14.29
N PHE A 260 -6.74 4.14 14.66
CA PHE A 260 -5.67 3.83 13.72
C PHE A 260 -5.64 2.35 13.37
N VAL A 261 -5.34 2.06 12.10
CA VAL A 261 -5.24 0.71 11.56
C VAL A 261 -3.97 0.60 10.73
N ASN A 262 -2.98 -0.19 11.18
CA ASN A 262 -1.86 -0.55 10.32
C ASN A 262 -2.26 -1.75 9.46
N ALA A 263 -2.10 -1.62 8.13
CA ALA A 263 -2.46 -2.66 7.17
C ALA A 263 -1.21 -3.09 6.39
N TYR A 264 -0.77 -4.33 6.61
CA TYR A 264 0.35 -4.93 5.89
C TYR A 264 -0.14 -5.92 4.84
N GLY A 265 0.41 -5.81 3.65
CA GLY A 265 0.13 -6.71 2.54
C GLY A 265 0.89 -6.31 1.27
N LEU A 266 0.71 -7.13 0.24
CA LEU A 266 1.40 -7.00 -1.03
C LEU A 266 0.36 -7.06 -2.17
N THR A 267 0.78 -6.72 -3.38
CA THR A 267 -0.06 -6.89 -4.57
C THR A 267 -0.44 -8.35 -4.77
N GLU A 268 0.51 -9.26 -4.55
CA GLU A 268 0.40 -10.70 -4.70
C GLU A 268 -0.54 -11.35 -3.67
N THR A 269 -0.87 -10.62 -2.62
CA THR A 269 -1.77 -11.09 -1.55
C THR A 269 -3.17 -10.48 -1.63
N ALA A 270 -3.53 -9.90 -2.76
CA ALA A 270 -4.79 -9.20 -3.01
C ALA A 270 -5.11 -8.10 -1.97
N SER A 271 -4.14 -7.56 -1.32
CA SER A 271 -4.09 -6.49 -0.32
C SER A 271 -3.64 -6.99 1.07
N SER A 272 -4.33 -6.59 2.14
CA SER A 272 -3.87 -6.77 3.52
C SER A 272 -3.93 -8.22 3.97
N VAL A 273 -2.85 -8.71 4.57
CA VAL A 273 -2.72 -10.05 5.18
C VAL A 273 -2.56 -9.98 6.69
N ALA A 274 -2.10 -8.83 7.23
CA ALA A 274 -2.08 -8.57 8.66
C ALA A 274 -2.62 -7.17 8.96
N VAL A 275 -3.20 -7.03 10.16
CA VAL A 275 -3.78 -5.78 10.63
C VAL A 275 -3.48 -5.58 12.12
N LEU A 276 -2.91 -4.42 12.46
CA LEU A 276 -2.89 -3.89 13.82
C LEU A 276 -4.08 -2.95 13.99
N GLY A 277 -5.06 -3.37 14.78
CA GLY A 277 -6.33 -2.67 14.89
C GLY A 277 -6.31 -1.47 15.85
N PRO A 278 -7.39 -0.67 15.92
CA PRO A 278 -7.48 0.47 16.82
C PRO A 278 -7.37 0.08 18.31
N GLY A 279 -7.86 -1.09 18.67
CA GLY A 279 -7.75 -1.62 20.02
C GLY A 279 -6.30 -1.90 20.43
N ASP A 280 -5.52 -2.49 19.50
CA ASP A 280 -4.12 -2.79 19.72
C ASP A 280 -3.27 -1.52 19.84
N HIS A 281 -3.53 -0.50 19.00
CA HIS A 281 -2.88 0.81 19.10
C HIS A 281 -3.13 1.44 20.48
N ARG A 282 -4.39 1.50 20.93
CA ARG A 282 -4.71 2.07 22.25
C ARG A 282 -4.07 1.28 23.39
N LYS A 283 -4.11 -0.07 23.32
CA LYS A 283 -3.49 -0.92 24.33
C LYS A 283 -1.98 -0.71 24.39
N ALA A 284 -1.31 -0.66 23.26
CA ALA A 284 0.13 -0.45 23.20
C ALA A 284 0.53 0.94 23.70
N MET A 285 -0.25 1.99 23.35
CA MET A 285 -0.01 3.36 23.84
C MET A 285 -0.14 3.51 25.34
N SER A 286 -1.09 2.81 25.97
CA SER A 286 -1.40 2.94 27.41
C SER A 286 -0.70 1.93 28.30
N SER A 287 0.06 0.98 27.73
CA SER A 287 0.71 -0.08 28.51
C SER A 287 2.05 0.37 29.09
N ASP A 288 2.34 -0.04 30.31
CA ASP A 288 3.65 0.07 30.94
C ASP A 288 4.57 -1.11 30.58
N ASP A 289 4.02 -2.20 30.02
CA ASP A 289 4.77 -3.36 29.56
C ASP A 289 5.50 -3.04 28.24
N PRO A 290 6.85 -3.09 28.23
CA PRO A 290 7.65 -2.82 27.02
C PRO A 290 7.30 -3.72 25.84
N ALA A 291 6.96 -5.00 26.06
CA ALA A 291 6.60 -5.94 25.00
C ALA A 291 5.27 -5.54 24.34
N VAL A 292 4.29 -5.10 25.12
CA VAL A 292 3.01 -4.61 24.60
C VAL A 292 3.20 -3.28 23.86
N ARG A 293 4.01 -2.36 24.39
CA ARG A 293 4.34 -1.09 23.75
C ARG A 293 5.04 -1.29 22.41
N ALA A 294 5.95 -2.26 22.33
CA ALA A 294 6.67 -2.60 21.08
C ALA A 294 5.72 -2.98 19.94
N ARG A 295 4.50 -3.43 20.22
CA ARG A 295 3.49 -3.79 19.21
C ARG A 295 3.04 -2.62 18.33
N LEU A 296 3.27 -1.36 18.73
CA LEU A 296 3.11 -0.21 17.83
C LEU A 296 4.00 -0.30 16.59
N GLY A 297 5.16 -0.97 16.69
CA GLY A 297 6.05 -1.25 15.56
C GLY A 297 5.69 -2.52 14.78
N SER A 298 4.69 -3.29 15.19
CA SER A 298 4.22 -4.48 14.47
C SER A 298 3.25 -4.11 13.36
N VAL A 299 3.05 -5.05 12.42
CA VAL A 299 1.97 -4.97 11.42
C VAL A 299 0.70 -5.69 11.87
N GLY A 300 0.67 -6.11 13.15
CA GLY A 300 -0.49 -6.76 13.75
C GLY A 300 -0.53 -8.25 13.55
N ARG A 301 -1.75 -8.80 13.51
CA ARG A 301 -2.01 -10.23 13.41
C ARG A 301 -2.64 -10.58 12.06
N PRO A 302 -2.57 -11.87 11.64
CA PRO A 302 -3.16 -12.30 10.38
C PRO A 302 -4.67 -11.99 10.33
N VAL A 303 -5.14 -11.56 9.16
CA VAL A 303 -6.58 -11.42 8.90
C VAL A 303 -7.23 -12.81 8.80
N PRO A 304 -8.56 -12.95 8.99
CA PRO A 304 -9.24 -14.23 8.86
C PRO A 304 -8.93 -14.93 7.52
N GLY A 305 -8.64 -16.23 7.58
CA GLY A 305 -8.30 -17.03 6.40
C GLY A 305 -6.84 -16.93 5.94
N VAL A 306 -6.00 -16.22 6.67
CA VAL A 306 -4.55 -16.09 6.38
C VAL A 306 -3.71 -16.69 7.49
N GLU A 307 -2.64 -17.39 7.10
CA GLU A 307 -1.65 -17.97 7.99
C GLU A 307 -0.28 -17.38 7.69
N PHE A 308 0.54 -17.17 8.73
CA PHE A 308 1.96 -16.81 8.61
C PHE A 308 2.86 -17.95 9.10
N GLN A 309 4.02 -18.05 8.47
CA GLN A 309 5.12 -18.88 8.92
C GLN A 309 6.43 -18.12 8.76
N ILE A 310 7.24 -18.10 9.80
CA ILE A 310 8.61 -17.61 9.73
C ILE A 310 9.52 -18.80 9.48
N ARG A 311 10.43 -18.69 8.49
CA ARG A 311 11.35 -19.78 8.13
C ARG A 311 12.79 -19.31 8.13
N SER A 312 13.70 -20.23 8.45
CA SER A 312 15.14 -20.03 8.27
C SER A 312 15.51 -19.92 6.79
N GLU A 313 16.76 -19.62 6.49
CA GLU A 313 17.28 -19.62 5.10
C GLU A 313 17.25 -21.03 4.48
N GLU A 314 17.31 -22.08 5.30
CA GLU A 314 17.19 -23.48 4.88
C GLU A 314 15.74 -23.93 4.67
N GLY A 315 14.76 -23.06 5.02
CA GLY A 315 13.32 -23.30 4.84
C GLY A 315 12.64 -23.94 6.04
N GLU A 316 13.33 -24.13 7.17
CA GLU A 316 12.76 -24.71 8.39
C GLU A 316 11.92 -23.70 9.16
N PRO A 317 10.74 -24.10 9.68
CA PRO A 317 9.92 -23.21 10.52
C PRO A 317 10.64 -22.79 11.79
N LEU A 318 10.56 -21.49 12.11
CA LEU A 318 11.12 -20.88 13.31
C LEU A 318 10.06 -20.65 14.37
N GLY A 319 10.51 -20.60 15.64
CA GLY A 319 9.66 -20.32 16.80
C GLY A 319 9.37 -18.82 17.01
N PRO A 320 8.60 -18.50 18.08
CA PRO A 320 8.35 -17.12 18.46
C PRO A 320 9.65 -16.33 18.71
N ASP A 321 9.63 -15.07 18.32
CA ASP A 321 10.75 -14.11 18.43
C ASP A 321 12.02 -14.43 17.64
N GLU A 322 12.03 -15.52 16.87
CA GLU A 322 13.11 -15.84 15.95
C GLU A 322 12.89 -15.10 14.60
N ILE A 323 13.94 -14.43 14.12
CA ILE A 323 13.92 -13.65 12.88
C ILE A 323 14.23 -14.56 11.68
N GLY A 324 13.37 -14.56 10.69
CA GLY A 324 13.55 -15.31 9.45
C GLY A 324 12.78 -14.72 8.28
N LEU A 325 12.62 -15.50 7.22
CA LEU A 325 11.83 -15.15 6.04
C LEU A 325 10.34 -15.34 6.32
N VAL A 326 9.55 -14.35 5.94
CA VAL A 326 8.09 -14.34 6.15
C VAL A 326 7.41 -15.02 4.97
N PHE A 327 6.66 -16.08 5.28
CA PHE A 327 5.78 -16.78 4.34
C PHE A 327 4.32 -16.59 4.74
N VAL A 328 3.44 -16.52 3.73
CA VAL A 328 2.01 -16.34 3.94
C VAL A 328 1.20 -17.31 3.07
N ARG A 329 0.08 -17.82 3.61
CA ARG A 329 -0.84 -18.73 2.93
C ARG A 329 -2.29 -18.33 3.20
N GLY A 330 -3.18 -18.52 2.23
CA GLY A 330 -4.62 -18.26 2.31
C GLY A 330 -5.25 -18.12 0.94
N ASP A 331 -6.57 -18.18 0.87
CA ASP A 331 -7.33 -18.17 -0.39
C ASP A 331 -7.19 -16.85 -1.17
N GLN A 332 -6.88 -15.75 -0.50
CA GLN A 332 -6.62 -14.46 -1.13
C GLN A 332 -5.22 -14.34 -1.75
N ILE A 333 -4.32 -15.29 -1.46
CA ILE A 333 -2.93 -15.24 -1.92
C ILE A 333 -2.83 -15.73 -3.36
N SER A 334 -2.56 -14.82 -4.29
CA SER A 334 -2.36 -15.16 -5.68
C SER A 334 -0.99 -15.82 -5.92
N GLY A 335 0.09 -15.16 -5.51
CA GLY A 335 1.45 -15.62 -5.77
C GLY A 335 1.73 -15.93 -7.24
N GLU A 336 1.04 -15.28 -8.18
CA GLU A 336 1.15 -15.53 -9.62
C GLU A 336 1.67 -14.29 -10.37
N TYR A 337 2.68 -14.49 -11.21
CA TYR A 337 3.19 -13.46 -12.12
C TYR A 337 3.16 -13.96 -13.56
N SER A 338 2.49 -13.23 -14.44
CA SER A 338 2.45 -13.52 -15.89
C SER A 338 2.19 -15.00 -16.20
N GLY A 339 1.27 -15.64 -15.48
CA GLY A 339 0.91 -17.06 -15.65
C GLY A 339 1.82 -18.06 -14.94
N ARG A 340 2.81 -17.60 -14.14
CA ARG A 340 3.71 -18.48 -13.37
C ARG A 340 3.48 -18.30 -11.88
N SER A 341 3.10 -19.38 -11.18
CA SER A 341 3.01 -19.40 -9.73
C SER A 341 4.40 -19.45 -9.09
N VAL A 342 4.54 -18.72 -7.96
CA VAL A 342 5.72 -18.75 -7.08
C VAL A 342 5.39 -19.33 -5.70
N LEU A 343 4.20 -19.92 -5.54
CA LEU A 343 3.85 -20.66 -4.34
C LEU A 343 4.69 -21.93 -4.24
N ASP A 344 5.08 -22.29 -3.03
CA ASP A 344 5.71 -23.59 -2.78
C ASP A 344 4.68 -24.73 -2.84
N SER A 345 5.15 -25.97 -2.67
CA SER A 345 4.30 -27.17 -2.70
C SER A 345 3.25 -27.22 -1.59
N GLY A 346 3.42 -26.43 -0.52
CA GLY A 346 2.46 -26.26 0.59
C GLY A 346 1.50 -25.09 0.38
N GLY A 347 1.56 -24.39 -0.75
CA GLY A 347 0.74 -23.22 -1.04
C GLY A 347 1.22 -21.94 -0.34
N TRP A 348 2.44 -21.91 0.17
CA TRP A 348 3.02 -20.74 0.81
C TRP A 348 3.65 -19.79 -0.19
N PHE A 349 3.37 -18.51 -0.04
CA PHE A 349 3.96 -17.41 -0.80
C PHE A 349 5.13 -16.80 -0.03
N PRO A 350 6.34 -16.75 -0.59
CA PRO A 350 7.49 -16.05 0.00
C PRO A 350 7.30 -14.52 -0.20
N THR A 351 7.05 -13.80 0.87
CA THR A 351 6.83 -12.34 0.81
C THR A 351 8.09 -11.57 0.45
N ARG A 352 9.26 -12.17 0.63
CA ARG A 352 10.60 -11.57 0.60
C ARG A 352 10.82 -10.52 1.68
N ASP A 353 9.99 -10.50 2.69
CA ASP A 353 10.22 -9.74 3.90
C ASP A 353 10.88 -10.64 4.95
N ARG A 354 11.72 -10.05 5.78
CA ARG A 354 12.25 -10.67 7.00
C ARG A 354 11.45 -10.16 8.19
N GLY A 355 11.20 -11.03 9.14
CA GLY A 355 10.43 -10.64 10.33
C GLY A 355 10.35 -11.77 11.33
N ARG A 356 9.58 -11.53 12.39
CA ARG A 356 9.30 -12.48 13.46
C ARG A 356 7.87 -12.37 13.94
N LEU A 357 7.37 -13.42 14.54
CA LEU A 357 6.11 -13.42 15.29
C LEU A 357 6.43 -13.37 16.78
N ASP A 358 5.72 -12.52 17.56
CA ASP A 358 5.77 -12.66 19.01
C ASP A 358 4.92 -13.84 19.49
N ALA A 359 4.99 -14.14 20.80
CA ALA A 359 4.27 -15.27 21.40
C ALA A 359 2.73 -15.16 21.27
N GLU A 360 2.19 -13.97 21.04
CA GLU A 360 0.77 -13.73 20.81
C GLU A 360 0.40 -13.58 19.33
N GLY A 361 1.35 -13.84 18.42
CA GLY A 361 1.14 -13.88 16.97
C GLY A 361 1.15 -12.53 16.28
N TYR A 362 1.71 -11.48 16.90
CA TYR A 362 1.94 -10.21 16.21
C TYR A 362 3.17 -10.31 15.32
N LEU A 363 3.01 -9.91 14.05
CA LEU A 363 4.08 -9.92 13.07
C LEU A 363 4.86 -8.60 13.10
N PHE A 364 6.17 -8.70 13.26
CA PHE A 364 7.10 -7.59 13.13
C PHE A 364 7.89 -7.76 11.85
N ILE A 365 7.90 -6.74 10.98
CA ILE A 365 8.67 -6.70 9.75
C ILE A 365 9.96 -5.94 10.00
N GLU A 366 11.09 -6.64 9.85
CA GLU A 366 12.43 -6.07 10.04
C GLU A 366 12.96 -5.38 8.77
N GLY A 367 12.46 -5.80 7.59
CA GLY A 367 12.82 -5.24 6.29
C GLY A 367 12.68 -6.23 5.16
N ARG A 368 13.17 -5.85 3.97
CA ARG A 368 13.22 -6.75 2.81
C ARG A 368 14.45 -7.66 2.92
N ALA A 369 14.31 -8.91 2.55
CA ALA A 369 15.43 -9.85 2.49
C ALA A 369 16.53 -9.34 1.53
N ASP A 370 16.11 -8.78 0.38
CA ASP A 370 17.00 -8.24 -0.64
C ASP A 370 17.75 -6.96 -0.20
N ASP A 371 17.25 -6.24 0.82
CA ASP A 371 17.86 -5.02 1.37
C ASP A 371 18.76 -5.30 2.59
N THR A 372 18.81 -6.54 3.09
CA THR A 372 19.63 -6.92 4.25
C THR A 372 21.10 -6.69 3.96
N ILE A 373 21.78 -5.97 4.84
CA ILE A 373 23.22 -5.70 4.74
C ILE A 373 23.99 -6.86 5.38
N ILE A 374 24.87 -7.50 4.62
CA ILE A 374 25.71 -8.60 5.11
C ILE A 374 27.09 -8.03 5.42
N ARG A 375 27.36 -7.77 6.69
CA ARG A 375 28.60 -7.17 7.16
C ARG A 375 29.34 -8.11 8.11
N GLY A 376 30.53 -8.57 7.72
CA GLY A 376 31.33 -9.47 8.55
C GLY A 376 30.58 -10.76 8.93
N GLY A 377 29.67 -11.25 8.07
CA GLY A 377 28.80 -12.39 8.34
C GLY A 377 27.58 -12.11 9.21
N GLU A 378 27.37 -10.86 9.65
CA GLU A 378 26.18 -10.43 10.39
C GLU A 378 25.13 -9.88 9.41
N ASN A 379 23.87 -10.36 9.54
CA ASN A 379 22.74 -9.83 8.82
C ASN A 379 22.20 -8.59 9.56
N ILE A 380 22.34 -7.42 8.96
CA ILE A 380 21.93 -6.13 9.52
C ILE A 380 20.71 -5.62 8.75
N ALA A 381 19.63 -5.38 9.46
CA ALA A 381 18.43 -4.74 8.90
C ALA A 381 18.68 -3.22 8.78
N PRO A 382 18.62 -2.63 7.57
CA PRO A 382 18.78 -1.18 7.38
C PRO A 382 17.83 -0.36 8.24
N ALA A 383 16.60 -0.84 8.38
CA ALA A 383 15.51 -0.19 9.10
C ALA A 383 15.85 0.09 10.58
N GLU A 384 16.62 -0.78 11.23
CA GLU A 384 17.03 -0.58 12.64
C GLU A 384 17.93 0.65 12.80
N ILE A 385 18.80 0.89 11.82
CA ILE A 385 19.69 2.05 11.81
C ILE A 385 18.89 3.30 11.42
N GLU A 386 18.01 3.18 10.42
CA GLU A 386 17.11 4.26 9.97
C GLU A 386 16.26 4.77 11.12
N ASP A 387 15.67 3.89 11.92
CA ASP A 387 14.83 4.26 13.07
C ASP A 387 15.63 5.08 14.09
N VAL A 388 16.85 4.64 14.40
CA VAL A 388 17.71 5.38 15.34
C VAL A 388 18.08 6.76 14.78
N LEU A 389 18.42 6.87 13.49
CA LEU A 389 18.70 8.15 12.85
C LEU A 389 17.47 9.08 12.89
N LEU A 390 16.28 8.57 12.66
CA LEU A 390 15.02 9.33 12.71
C LEU A 390 14.65 9.83 14.11
N THR A 391 15.25 9.30 15.19
CA THR A 391 15.09 9.86 16.54
C THR A 391 15.95 11.11 16.78
N HIS A 392 16.88 11.43 15.87
CA HIS A 392 17.69 12.64 15.97
C HIS A 392 16.86 13.86 15.56
N PRO A 393 16.78 14.94 16.39
CA PRO A 393 15.86 16.07 16.14
C PRO A 393 16.12 16.83 14.84
N ALA A 394 17.33 16.73 14.29
CA ALA A 394 17.69 17.36 13.01
C ALA A 394 17.59 16.43 11.81
N VAL A 395 17.10 15.18 11.95
CA VAL A 395 16.91 14.22 10.84
C VAL A 395 15.44 14.07 10.55
N ASN A 396 15.03 14.42 9.34
CA ASN A 396 13.65 14.27 8.86
C ASN A 396 13.44 12.94 8.13
N GLU A 397 14.45 12.51 7.33
CA GLU A 397 14.39 11.24 6.61
C GLU A 397 15.75 10.56 6.67
N ALA A 398 15.72 9.23 6.66
CA ALA A 398 16.92 8.40 6.63
C ALA A 398 16.73 7.17 5.76
N VAL A 399 17.74 6.81 4.99
CA VAL A 399 17.83 5.55 4.24
C VAL A 399 19.22 4.97 4.43
N VAL A 400 19.29 3.68 4.70
CA VAL A 400 20.54 2.95 4.89
C VAL A 400 20.67 1.88 3.83
N VAL A 401 21.86 1.77 3.24
CA VAL A 401 22.19 0.79 2.21
C VAL A 401 23.52 0.10 2.52
N GLY A 402 23.66 -1.15 2.08
CA GLY A 402 24.93 -1.88 2.08
C GLY A 402 25.64 -1.68 0.74
N VAL A 403 26.88 -1.24 0.78
CA VAL A 403 27.74 -1.05 -0.39
C VAL A 403 28.86 -2.09 -0.35
N PRO A 404 29.22 -2.73 -1.46
CA PRO A 404 30.32 -3.69 -1.48
C PRO A 404 31.59 -3.16 -0.81
N ASP A 405 32.26 -3.99 -0.01
CA ASP A 405 33.48 -3.68 0.74
C ASP A 405 34.37 -4.93 0.79
N GLU A 406 35.67 -4.75 0.54
CA GLU A 406 36.62 -5.87 0.45
C GLU A 406 36.89 -6.53 1.81
N GLU A 407 36.85 -5.76 2.91
CA GLU A 407 37.13 -6.26 4.26
C GLU A 407 35.92 -6.87 4.93
N TRP A 408 34.77 -6.19 4.82
CA TRP A 408 33.56 -6.54 5.56
C TRP A 408 32.47 -7.22 4.72
N GLY A 409 32.70 -7.41 3.41
CA GLY A 409 31.70 -7.85 2.45
C GLY A 409 30.77 -6.69 2.04
N GLN A 410 30.19 -5.98 3.02
CA GLN A 410 29.46 -4.73 2.80
C GLN A 410 29.79 -3.71 3.91
N ARG A 411 29.91 -2.44 3.51
CA ARG A 411 29.93 -1.28 4.41
C ARG A 411 28.58 -0.60 4.45
N ILE A 412 28.27 0.07 5.53
CA ILE A 412 26.98 0.72 5.78
C ILE A 412 27.07 2.19 5.38
N VAL A 413 26.21 2.61 4.45
CA VAL A 413 26.07 4.02 4.06
C VAL A 413 24.68 4.50 4.42
N ALA A 414 24.60 5.58 5.22
CA ALA A 414 23.35 6.23 5.55
C ALA A 414 23.18 7.50 4.71
N PHE A 415 22.01 7.72 4.15
CA PHE A 415 21.58 8.95 3.52
C PHE A 415 20.56 9.62 4.42
N VAL A 416 20.70 10.93 4.67
CA VAL A 416 19.80 11.68 5.54
C VAL A 416 19.32 12.96 4.89
N VAL A 417 18.06 13.32 5.15
CA VAL A 417 17.49 14.63 4.87
C VAL A 417 17.27 15.34 6.20
N HIS A 418 17.70 16.57 6.30
CA HIS A 418 17.62 17.34 7.54
C HIS A 418 16.25 17.99 7.72
N THR A 419 15.87 18.18 8.97
CA THR A 419 14.69 18.95 9.34
C THR A 419 14.88 20.41 8.96
N THR A 420 13.93 20.99 8.24
CA THR A 420 13.98 22.39 7.82
C THR A 420 14.12 23.33 9.02
N GLY A 421 15.12 24.20 8.98
CA GLY A 421 15.40 25.16 10.06
C GLY A 421 16.19 24.59 11.23
N ALA A 422 16.52 23.30 11.27
CA ALA A 422 17.41 22.73 12.25
C ALA A 422 18.89 22.98 11.87
N ALA A 423 19.77 23.03 12.87
CA ALA A 423 21.21 23.00 12.62
C ALA A 423 21.58 21.66 11.99
N VAL A 424 22.37 21.69 10.89
CA VAL A 424 22.78 20.47 10.18
C VAL A 424 23.85 19.76 11.02
N PRO A 425 23.58 18.55 11.54
CA PRO A 425 24.56 17.79 12.32
C PRO A 425 25.71 17.30 11.42
N GLY A 426 26.88 17.20 11.96
CA GLY A 426 28.01 16.62 11.26
C GLY A 426 27.90 15.10 11.15
N GLU A 427 28.61 14.53 10.16
CA GLU A 427 28.65 13.07 9.96
C GLU A 427 29.04 12.31 11.25
N ASP A 428 30.07 12.77 11.95
CA ASP A 428 30.57 12.16 13.20
C ASP A 428 29.55 12.23 14.35
N GLU A 429 28.70 13.24 14.36
CA GLU A 429 27.60 13.37 15.34
C GLU A 429 26.53 12.30 15.11
N LEU A 430 26.09 12.11 13.87
CA LEU A 430 25.10 11.09 13.50
C LEU A 430 25.65 9.67 13.69
N LYS A 431 26.93 9.43 13.35
CA LYS A 431 27.60 8.16 13.63
C LYS A 431 27.63 7.86 15.12
N ARG A 432 27.99 8.83 15.96
CA ARG A 432 27.96 8.67 17.42
C ARG A 432 26.56 8.44 17.93
N TRP A 433 25.55 9.15 17.38
CA TRP A 433 24.14 8.98 17.75
C TRP A 433 23.68 7.53 17.56
N VAL A 434 24.05 6.90 16.46
CA VAL A 434 23.76 5.48 16.19
C VAL A 434 24.58 4.58 17.12
N LYS A 435 25.88 4.82 17.25
CA LYS A 435 26.80 4.00 18.07
C LYS A 435 26.40 3.93 19.54
N ASP A 436 25.86 5.02 20.09
CA ASP A 436 25.44 5.09 21.48
C ASP A 436 24.13 4.32 21.77
N ARG A 437 23.39 3.95 20.69
CA ARG A 437 22.06 3.30 20.78
C ARG A 437 22.04 1.89 20.21
N LEU A 438 22.98 1.58 19.32
CA LEU A 438 23.11 0.26 18.68
C LEU A 438 24.53 -0.29 18.86
N ARG A 439 24.70 -1.58 18.55
CA ARG A 439 26.04 -2.20 18.54
C ARG A 439 26.95 -1.50 17.51
N SER A 440 28.25 -1.48 17.78
CA SER A 440 29.22 -0.83 16.92
C SER A 440 29.24 -1.35 15.47
N SER A 441 28.92 -2.64 15.27
CA SER A 441 28.77 -3.26 13.94
C SER A 441 27.69 -2.60 13.07
N LYS A 442 26.71 -1.93 13.68
CA LYS A 442 25.60 -1.24 13.02
C LYS A 442 25.83 0.25 12.83
N THR A 443 27.01 0.77 13.25
CA THR A 443 27.36 2.17 13.01
C THR A 443 27.63 2.39 11.52
N PRO A 444 27.02 3.38 10.86
CA PRO A 444 27.32 3.71 9.48
C PRO A 444 28.79 4.06 9.28
N ASP A 445 29.39 3.56 8.20
CA ASP A 445 30.75 3.92 7.81
C ASP A 445 30.79 5.34 7.23
N SER A 446 29.70 5.76 6.58
CA SER A 446 29.51 7.14 6.12
C SER A 446 28.06 7.59 6.20
N VAL A 447 27.88 8.91 6.40
CA VAL A 447 26.56 9.56 6.39
C VAL A 447 26.59 10.67 5.34
N VAL A 448 25.71 10.57 4.36
CA VAL A 448 25.58 11.49 3.22
C VAL A 448 24.32 12.32 3.37
N THR A 449 24.48 13.64 3.42
CA THR A 449 23.35 14.57 3.42
C THR A 449 22.77 14.76 2.02
N ARG A 450 21.45 14.77 1.92
CA ARG A 450 20.69 15.04 0.69
C ARG A 450 19.60 16.08 0.95
N GLU A 451 19.18 16.78 -0.11
CA GLU A 451 18.01 17.66 -0.06
C GLU A 451 16.72 16.84 -0.07
N GLU A 452 16.71 15.73 -0.84
CA GLU A 452 15.61 14.78 -0.91
C GLU A 452 16.12 13.35 -1.14
N LEU A 453 15.32 12.36 -0.78
CA LEU A 453 15.57 10.94 -1.06
C LEU A 453 14.73 10.47 -2.25
N PRO A 454 15.27 9.59 -3.12
CA PRO A 454 14.52 9.04 -4.24
C PRO A 454 13.37 8.15 -3.76
N LYS A 455 12.15 8.45 -4.20
CA LYS A 455 10.92 7.76 -3.81
C LYS A 455 10.07 7.43 -5.03
N THR A 456 9.24 6.39 -4.87
CA THR A 456 8.12 6.16 -5.78
C THR A 456 7.04 7.22 -5.54
N ASP A 457 6.06 7.29 -6.44
CA ASP A 457 4.89 8.18 -6.32
C ASP A 457 4.06 7.94 -5.05
N THR A 458 4.15 6.74 -4.47
CA THR A 458 3.54 6.38 -3.19
C THR A 458 4.46 6.61 -2.00
N GLY A 459 5.60 7.27 -2.22
CA GLY A 459 6.55 7.61 -1.17
C GLY A 459 7.44 6.45 -0.69
N LYS A 460 7.43 5.30 -1.39
CA LYS A 460 8.33 4.19 -1.08
C LYS A 460 9.74 4.56 -1.52
N LEU A 461 10.71 4.42 -0.62
CA LEU A 461 12.12 4.70 -0.88
C LEU A 461 12.71 3.77 -1.94
N LEU A 462 13.48 4.34 -2.87
CA LEU A 462 14.14 3.65 -3.97
C LEU A 462 15.63 3.45 -3.68
N ARG A 463 15.97 2.54 -2.76
CA ARG A 463 17.35 2.24 -2.36
C ARG A 463 18.29 1.94 -3.53
N ARG A 464 17.75 1.27 -4.56
CA ARG A 464 18.54 0.94 -5.76
C ARG A 464 19.07 2.16 -6.48
N VAL A 465 18.34 3.28 -6.51
CA VAL A 465 18.81 4.52 -7.13
C VAL A 465 20.04 5.03 -6.41
N LEU A 466 20.00 5.03 -5.07
CA LEU A 466 21.13 5.45 -4.24
C LEU A 466 22.36 4.54 -4.39
N LEU A 467 22.14 3.22 -4.51
CA LEU A 467 23.23 2.26 -4.78
C LEU A 467 23.90 2.53 -6.12
N THR A 468 23.10 2.71 -7.19
CA THR A 468 23.63 3.01 -8.55
C THR A 468 24.40 4.32 -8.57
N GLU A 469 23.96 5.34 -7.84
CA GLU A 469 24.69 6.62 -7.73
C GLU A 469 26.07 6.43 -7.06
N LEU A 470 26.13 5.63 -5.99
CA LEU A 470 27.40 5.33 -5.30
C LEU A 470 28.35 4.52 -6.19
N GLU A 471 27.85 3.55 -6.94
CA GLU A 471 28.65 2.76 -7.89
C GLU A 471 29.27 3.66 -8.97
N ASN A 472 28.48 4.59 -9.52
CA ASN A 472 28.94 5.52 -10.56
C ASN A 472 29.92 6.58 -10.04
N THR A 473 29.93 6.86 -8.73
CA THR A 473 30.83 7.84 -8.11
C THR A 473 32.21 7.22 -7.81
N HIS A 474 32.32 5.89 -7.78
CA HIS A 474 33.53 5.15 -7.50
C HIS A 474 34.14 4.47 -8.74
N ALA A 475 33.47 4.56 -9.92
CA ALA A 475 33.98 4.15 -11.23
C ALA A 475 34.68 5.32 -11.93
#